data_fb1a92d2908344f27aace554f707047b
#
_entry.id   fb1a92d2908344f27aace554f707047b
#
_cell.length_a   1.000
_cell.length_b   1.000
_cell.length_c   1.000
_cell.angle_alpha   90.00
_cell.angle_beta   90.00
_cell.angle_gamma   90.00
#
_symmetry.space_group_name_H-M   'P 1'
#
loop_
_entity.id
_entity.type
_entity.pdbx_description
1 polymer ?
#
loop_
_entity_poly.entity_id
_entity_poly.type
_entity_poly.pdbx_seq_one_letter_code
_entity_poly.pdbx_strand_id
1 'polypeptide(L)'
;MALTFDDLPFVAAGQPYFPAATRTTTELLQVLRRHRAPAIGFVNEGQLDAGGERRRDRDALLQQWIAAGMTLGNHTYAHRDFNTQTIEAFQDDIIKGEPTIKRLMAAKGSKTLFFRHPMTHTGETKEKKDAIDAFLSARGYRIAPHTIENSDFIFNVVYVRALAAGDRALAGRVREAYVDMTITATAFAEKTAPALFKREIPQTLLLHANVITAESLGDLLSRFESRGYRFVTLEDAMADPAYATPDTMVSTSGPTWFWRWARTLGVRLNPEGDPEVPAWVMEAYRRATS
;
A
#
# COMPACT_ATOMS: atom_id res chain seq x y z
N MET A 1 14.10 -4.62 0.16
CA MET A 1 12.70 -4.23 -0.17
C MET A 1 11.99 -3.81 1.10
N ALA A 2 11.22 -2.72 1.06
CA ALA A 2 10.31 -2.33 2.14
C ALA A 2 8.89 -2.76 1.78
N LEU A 3 8.17 -3.33 2.76
CA LEU A 3 6.79 -3.77 2.60
C LEU A 3 5.85 -2.73 3.21
N THR A 4 4.88 -2.28 2.42
CA THR A 4 3.89 -1.28 2.84
C THR A 4 2.49 -1.81 2.61
N PHE A 5 1.60 -1.66 3.60
CA PHE A 5 0.24 -2.15 3.54
C PHE A 5 -0.74 -1.00 3.70
N ASP A 6 -1.52 -0.73 2.69
CA ASP A 6 -2.53 0.31 2.71
C ASP A 6 -3.87 -0.23 3.27
N ASP A 7 -4.77 0.67 3.63
CA ASP A 7 -6.14 0.41 4.08
C ASP A 7 -6.27 -0.41 5.38
N LEU A 8 -5.35 -0.20 6.33
CA LEU A 8 -5.53 -0.81 7.64
C LEU A 8 -6.76 -0.24 8.36
N PRO A 9 -7.44 -1.07 9.20
CA PRO A 9 -7.02 -2.41 9.61
C PRO A 9 -7.32 -3.54 8.63
N PHE A 10 -8.28 -3.40 7.68
CA PHE A 10 -8.64 -4.50 6.79
C PHE A 10 -9.49 -4.07 5.60
N VAL A 11 -9.23 -4.66 4.42
CA VAL A 11 -10.05 -4.48 3.21
C VAL A 11 -11.08 -5.61 3.09
N ALA A 12 -12.34 -5.31 3.39
CA ALA A 12 -13.41 -6.31 3.52
C ALA A 12 -13.85 -6.98 2.21
N ALA A 13 -13.76 -6.29 1.06
CA ALA A 13 -14.13 -6.80 -0.26
C ALA A 13 -15.50 -7.52 -0.31
N GLY A 14 -16.50 -6.97 0.38
CA GLY A 14 -17.87 -7.52 0.41
C GLY A 14 -18.10 -8.69 1.38
N GLN A 15 -17.09 -9.15 2.10
CA GLN A 15 -17.25 -10.17 3.15
C GLN A 15 -17.50 -9.52 4.53
N PRO A 16 -18.06 -10.27 5.50
CA PRO A 16 -18.19 -9.77 6.87
C PRO A 16 -16.83 -9.36 7.43
N TYR A 17 -16.79 -8.18 8.06
CA TYR A 17 -15.54 -7.61 8.57
C TYR A 17 -14.85 -8.53 9.59
N PHE A 18 -15.60 -9.04 10.56
CA PHE A 18 -15.14 -10.05 11.51
C PHE A 18 -15.86 -11.39 11.25
N PRO A 19 -15.15 -12.51 11.32
CA PRO A 19 -13.78 -12.76 11.81
C PRO A 19 -12.67 -12.59 10.74
N ALA A 20 -13.00 -12.19 9.50
CA ALA A 20 -12.03 -12.13 8.42
C ALA A 20 -10.83 -11.20 8.74
N ALA A 21 -11.10 -9.99 9.27
CA ALA A 21 -10.06 -9.03 9.64
C ALA A 21 -9.07 -9.61 10.68
N THR A 22 -9.57 -10.31 11.69
CA THR A 22 -8.73 -10.92 12.74
C THR A 22 -7.84 -12.00 12.15
N ARG A 23 -8.41 -12.89 11.34
CA ARG A 23 -7.63 -13.95 10.68
C ARG A 23 -6.56 -13.37 9.77
N THR A 24 -6.93 -12.47 8.89
CA THR A 24 -6.00 -11.82 7.94
C THR A 24 -4.86 -11.11 8.66
N THR A 25 -5.16 -10.30 9.69
CA THR A 25 -4.13 -9.62 10.48
C THR A 25 -3.19 -10.63 11.14
N THR A 26 -3.73 -11.70 11.73
CA THR A 26 -2.91 -12.74 12.37
C THR A 26 -1.99 -13.43 11.38
N GLU A 27 -2.51 -13.83 10.22
CA GLU A 27 -1.74 -14.51 9.17
C GLU A 27 -0.64 -13.61 8.60
N LEU A 28 -0.96 -12.35 8.26
CA LEU A 28 0.03 -11.36 7.80
C LEU A 28 1.17 -11.20 8.80
N LEU A 29 0.84 -10.95 10.07
CA LEU A 29 1.85 -10.72 11.10
C LEU A 29 2.69 -11.96 11.42
N GLN A 30 2.12 -13.15 11.34
CA GLN A 30 2.87 -14.41 11.49
C GLN A 30 3.87 -14.60 10.36
N VAL A 31 3.47 -14.33 9.11
CA VAL A 31 4.36 -14.43 7.95
C VAL A 31 5.48 -13.40 8.05
N LEU A 32 5.15 -12.13 8.30
CA LEU A 32 6.13 -11.06 8.46
C LEU A 32 7.19 -11.39 9.53
N ARG A 33 6.75 -11.91 10.68
CA ARG A 33 7.69 -12.33 11.75
C ARG A 33 8.57 -13.50 11.32
N ARG A 34 8.02 -14.51 10.64
CA ARG A 34 8.76 -15.69 10.15
C ARG A 34 9.89 -15.28 9.21
N HIS A 35 9.63 -14.36 8.31
CA HIS A 35 10.60 -13.85 7.35
C HIS A 35 11.44 -12.68 7.88
N ARG A 36 11.27 -12.29 9.16
CA ARG A 36 11.93 -11.11 9.76
C ARG A 36 11.76 -9.85 8.88
N ALA A 37 10.61 -9.72 8.26
CA ALA A 37 10.28 -8.66 7.34
C ALA A 37 9.58 -7.50 8.10
N PRO A 38 10.28 -6.38 8.34
CA PRO A 38 9.62 -5.20 8.89
C PRO A 38 8.62 -4.66 7.86
N ALA A 39 7.51 -4.09 8.37
CA ALA A 39 6.49 -3.51 7.52
C ALA A 39 5.89 -2.24 8.16
N ILE A 40 5.28 -1.43 7.30
CA ILE A 40 4.45 -0.30 7.73
C ILE A 40 3.04 -0.47 7.20
N GLY A 41 2.04 -0.20 8.06
CA GLY A 41 0.63 -0.18 7.69
C GLY A 41 0.07 1.24 7.68
N PHE A 42 -0.60 1.63 6.62
CA PHE A 42 -1.25 2.94 6.47
C PHE A 42 -2.72 2.83 6.84
N VAL A 43 -3.12 3.61 7.85
CA VAL A 43 -4.39 3.46 8.54
C VAL A 43 -5.41 4.44 8.00
N ASN A 44 -6.58 3.94 7.62
CA ASN A 44 -7.79 4.75 7.46
C ASN A 44 -8.49 4.84 8.81
N GLU A 45 -8.31 5.94 9.52
CA GLU A 45 -8.82 6.14 10.88
C GLU A 45 -10.34 5.92 10.97
N GLY A 46 -11.10 6.30 9.93
CA GLY A 46 -12.54 6.11 9.86
C GLY A 46 -12.99 4.64 9.82
N GLN A 47 -12.11 3.72 9.39
CA GLN A 47 -12.40 2.30 9.49
C GLN A 47 -12.42 1.78 10.93
N LEU A 48 -11.86 2.53 11.88
CA LEU A 48 -11.89 2.18 13.30
C LEU A 48 -13.25 2.48 13.93
N ASP A 49 -14.13 3.16 13.22
CA ASP A 49 -15.49 3.48 13.65
C ASP A 49 -16.51 2.59 12.91
N ALA A 50 -17.63 2.29 13.55
CA ALA A 50 -18.78 1.66 12.93
C ALA A 50 -20.07 2.08 13.64
N GLY A 51 -21.06 2.47 12.84
CA GLY A 51 -22.33 2.98 13.39
C GLY A 51 -22.19 4.27 14.18
N GLY A 52 -21.15 5.06 13.92
CA GLY A 52 -20.86 6.31 14.64
C GLY A 52 -20.09 6.12 15.96
N GLU A 53 -19.70 4.88 16.28
CA GLU A 53 -18.99 4.55 17.53
C GLU A 53 -17.62 3.95 17.25
N ARG A 54 -16.66 4.25 18.13
CA ARG A 54 -15.32 3.67 18.11
C ARG A 54 -15.37 2.18 18.45
N ARG A 55 -14.77 1.36 17.61
CA ARG A 55 -14.72 -0.10 17.76
C ARG A 55 -13.39 -0.54 18.36
N ARG A 56 -13.44 -0.98 19.63
CA ARG A 56 -12.26 -1.48 20.34
C ARG A 56 -11.62 -2.71 19.68
N ASP A 57 -12.43 -3.56 19.07
CA ASP A 57 -11.98 -4.74 18.33
C ASP A 57 -11.13 -4.36 17.10
N ARG A 58 -11.45 -3.25 16.42
CA ARG A 58 -10.66 -2.74 15.30
C ARG A 58 -9.37 -2.05 15.77
N ASP A 59 -9.43 -1.29 16.87
CA ASP A 59 -8.23 -0.74 17.51
C ASP A 59 -7.26 -1.86 17.93
N ALA A 60 -7.77 -2.99 18.42
CA ALA A 60 -6.94 -4.14 18.82
C ALA A 60 -6.16 -4.73 17.65
N LEU A 61 -6.67 -4.67 16.41
CA LEU A 61 -5.92 -5.10 15.22
C LEU A 61 -4.68 -4.23 15.00
N LEU A 62 -4.79 -2.91 15.14
CA LEU A 62 -3.62 -2.01 15.02
C LEU A 62 -2.61 -2.23 16.15
N GLN A 63 -3.10 -2.51 17.37
CA GLN A 63 -2.21 -2.87 18.49
C GLN A 63 -1.43 -4.15 18.21
N GLN A 64 -2.02 -5.13 17.49
CA GLN A 64 -1.29 -6.33 17.06
C GLN A 64 -0.14 -6.00 16.09
N TRP A 65 -0.34 -5.04 15.16
CA TRP A 65 0.74 -4.57 14.29
C TRP A 65 1.90 -3.99 15.10
N ILE A 66 1.62 -3.12 16.07
CA ILE A 66 2.64 -2.53 16.95
C ILE A 66 3.34 -3.60 17.79
N ALA A 67 2.59 -4.53 18.40
CA ALA A 67 3.13 -5.63 19.19
C ALA A 67 3.98 -6.61 18.36
N ALA A 68 3.71 -6.70 17.06
CA ALA A 68 4.53 -7.45 16.11
C ALA A 68 5.82 -6.74 15.70
N GLY A 69 6.06 -5.51 16.19
CA GLY A 69 7.23 -4.70 15.83
C GLY A 69 7.03 -3.82 14.60
N MET A 70 5.88 -3.88 13.95
CA MET A 70 5.57 -3.08 12.75
C MET A 70 5.31 -1.62 13.09
N THR A 71 5.29 -0.75 12.08
CA THR A 71 4.99 0.68 12.23
C THR A 71 3.66 1.03 11.55
N LEU A 72 3.13 2.21 11.87
CA LEU A 72 1.89 2.72 11.29
C LEU A 72 2.12 4.09 10.65
N GLY A 73 1.39 4.37 9.58
CA GLY A 73 1.34 5.66 8.89
C GLY A 73 -0.10 6.12 8.69
N ASN A 74 -0.26 7.37 8.28
CA ASN A 74 -1.56 7.98 8.02
C ASN A 74 -2.00 7.74 6.57
N HIS A 75 -3.23 7.28 6.40
CA HIS A 75 -3.89 7.09 5.09
C HIS A 75 -5.22 7.84 5.01
N THR A 76 -5.30 8.98 5.71
CA THR A 76 -6.48 9.81 5.93
C THR A 76 -7.55 9.14 6.84
N TYR A 77 -8.64 9.85 7.10
CA TYR A 77 -9.78 9.30 7.83
C TYR A 77 -10.69 8.47 6.92
N ALA A 78 -11.11 9.04 5.79
CA ALA A 78 -12.20 8.50 4.98
C ALA A 78 -11.75 7.89 3.64
N HIS A 79 -10.44 7.84 3.36
CA HIS A 79 -9.89 7.33 2.09
C HIS A 79 -10.55 7.97 0.84
N ARG A 80 -10.80 9.29 0.88
CA ARG A 80 -11.41 9.98 -0.24
C ARG A 80 -10.38 10.32 -1.31
N ASP A 81 -10.82 10.26 -2.57
CA ASP A 81 -10.00 10.66 -3.71
C ASP A 81 -9.71 12.17 -3.67
N PHE A 82 -8.42 12.54 -3.55
CA PHE A 82 -8.01 13.93 -3.52
C PHE A 82 -8.38 14.70 -4.80
N ASN A 83 -8.47 14.03 -5.94
CA ASN A 83 -8.90 14.66 -7.19
C ASN A 83 -10.33 15.24 -7.09
N THR A 84 -11.17 14.70 -6.22
CA THR A 84 -12.57 15.12 -6.04
C THR A 84 -12.77 16.01 -4.79
N GLN A 85 -11.73 16.25 -4.00
CA GLN A 85 -11.81 17.06 -2.77
C GLN A 85 -11.25 18.47 -2.99
N THR A 86 -11.71 19.43 -2.18
CA THR A 86 -10.97 20.68 -2.03
C THR A 86 -9.70 20.46 -1.18
N ILE A 87 -8.77 21.39 -1.24
CA ILE A 87 -7.53 21.34 -0.44
C ILE A 87 -7.87 21.26 1.06
N GLU A 88 -8.78 22.13 1.52
CA GLU A 88 -9.19 22.21 2.94
C GLU A 88 -9.89 20.91 3.40
N ALA A 89 -10.78 20.36 2.58
CA ALA A 89 -11.46 19.13 2.92
C ALA A 89 -10.50 17.95 3.04
N PHE A 90 -9.47 17.89 2.19
CA PHE A 90 -8.46 16.85 2.25
C PHE A 90 -7.48 17.05 3.43
N GLN A 91 -7.11 18.30 3.76
CA GLN A 91 -6.35 18.62 4.96
C GLN A 91 -7.08 18.20 6.23
N ASP A 92 -8.39 18.47 6.31
CA ASP A 92 -9.23 18.04 7.43
C ASP A 92 -9.28 16.50 7.53
N ASP A 93 -9.35 15.80 6.40
CA ASP A 93 -9.36 14.33 6.37
C ASP A 93 -8.01 13.74 6.85
N ILE A 94 -6.89 14.38 6.49
CA ILE A 94 -5.56 14.04 7.02
C ILE A 94 -5.51 14.23 8.54
N ILE A 95 -5.99 15.38 9.05
CA ILE A 95 -5.99 15.68 10.50
C ILE A 95 -6.85 14.67 11.26
N LYS A 96 -8.02 14.33 10.74
CA LYS A 96 -8.90 13.31 11.34
C LYS A 96 -8.27 11.91 11.33
N GLY A 97 -7.35 11.64 10.41
CA GLY A 97 -6.58 10.40 10.32
C GLY A 97 -5.43 10.28 11.34
N GLU A 98 -5.16 11.29 12.16
CA GLU A 98 -3.97 11.33 13.02
C GLU A 98 -4.08 10.66 14.41
N PRO A 99 -5.23 10.68 15.10
CA PRO A 99 -5.25 10.43 16.55
C PRO A 99 -4.66 9.09 16.97
N THR A 100 -5.10 8.00 16.33
CA THR A 100 -4.65 6.66 16.70
C THR A 100 -3.19 6.42 16.33
N ILE A 101 -2.79 6.80 15.12
CA ILE A 101 -1.41 6.58 14.67
C ILE A 101 -0.42 7.40 15.50
N LYS A 102 -0.72 8.67 15.79
CA LYS A 102 0.15 9.51 16.63
C LYS A 102 0.31 8.92 18.03
N ARG A 103 -0.79 8.48 18.64
CA ARG A 103 -0.77 7.83 19.96
C ARG A 103 0.06 6.54 19.95
N LEU A 104 -0.16 5.65 18.98
CA LEU A 104 0.50 4.36 18.91
C LEU A 104 1.99 4.51 18.54
N MET A 105 2.31 5.40 17.61
CA MET A 105 3.70 5.64 17.20
C MET A 105 4.51 6.35 18.28
N ALA A 106 3.91 7.30 19.02
CA ALA A 106 4.55 7.92 20.20
C ALA A 106 4.84 6.88 21.30
N ALA A 107 3.90 5.98 21.58
CA ALA A 107 4.11 4.89 22.54
C ALA A 107 5.24 3.92 22.12
N LYS A 108 5.47 3.76 20.80
CA LYS A 108 6.59 2.98 20.24
C LYS A 108 7.92 3.76 20.27
N GLY A 109 7.92 5.06 20.56
CA GLY A 109 9.10 5.92 20.52
C GLY A 109 9.52 6.35 19.10
N SER A 110 8.67 6.17 18.10
CA SER A 110 8.94 6.60 16.72
C SER A 110 8.81 8.11 16.60
N LYS A 111 9.80 8.74 15.95
CA LYS A 111 9.79 10.17 15.65
C LYS A 111 9.34 10.47 14.22
N THR A 112 9.39 9.49 13.34
CA THR A 112 9.03 9.66 11.92
C THR A 112 7.57 9.32 11.71
N LEU A 113 6.83 10.23 11.10
CA LEU A 113 5.46 10.02 10.66
C LEU A 113 5.43 9.88 9.13
N PHE A 114 4.81 8.83 8.64
CA PHE A 114 4.61 8.61 7.21
C PHE A 114 3.17 8.85 6.81
N PHE A 115 2.99 9.40 5.61
CA PHE A 115 1.71 9.60 4.97
C PHE A 115 1.69 8.88 3.61
N ARG A 116 0.60 8.20 3.30
CA ARG A 116 0.31 7.66 1.97
C ARG A 116 -0.98 8.30 1.45
N HIS A 117 -0.91 8.85 0.25
CA HIS A 117 -2.10 9.38 -0.43
C HIS A 117 -3.05 8.25 -0.80
N PRO A 118 -4.37 8.37 -0.48
CA PRO A 118 -5.38 7.47 -1.04
C PRO A 118 -5.29 7.39 -2.57
N MET A 119 -5.42 6.16 -3.13
CA MET A 119 -5.29 5.88 -4.57
C MET A 119 -3.97 6.38 -5.17
N THR A 120 -2.99 6.74 -4.31
CA THR A 120 -1.73 7.41 -4.68
C THR A 120 -1.90 8.70 -5.50
N HIS A 121 -3.09 9.34 -5.42
CA HIS A 121 -3.39 10.62 -6.05
C HIS A 121 -2.79 11.77 -5.26
N THR A 122 -1.77 12.42 -5.81
CA THR A 122 -1.00 13.49 -5.14
C THR A 122 -1.46 14.91 -5.52
N GLY A 123 -2.52 15.03 -6.29
CA GLY A 123 -3.10 16.27 -6.79
C GLY A 123 -3.08 16.36 -8.32
N GLU A 124 -4.25 16.60 -8.90
CA GLU A 124 -4.47 16.73 -10.35
C GLU A 124 -4.11 18.12 -10.89
N THR A 125 -3.82 19.07 -10.00
CA THR A 125 -3.29 20.40 -10.33
C THR A 125 -2.03 20.69 -9.52
N LYS A 126 -1.18 21.58 -10.05
CA LYS A 126 0.02 22.01 -9.33
C LYS A 126 -0.32 22.68 -8.01
N GLU A 127 -1.37 23.48 -7.98
CA GLU A 127 -1.86 24.14 -6.77
C GLU A 127 -2.21 23.15 -5.67
N LYS A 128 -3.02 22.14 -6.00
CA LYS A 128 -3.40 21.08 -5.03
C LYS A 128 -2.17 20.32 -4.53
N LYS A 129 -1.30 19.89 -5.44
CA LYS A 129 -0.09 19.17 -5.07
C LYS A 129 0.80 19.99 -4.14
N ASP A 130 1.15 21.21 -4.53
CA ASP A 130 2.04 22.07 -3.74
C ASP A 130 1.44 22.38 -2.35
N ALA A 131 0.13 22.62 -2.28
CA ALA A 131 -0.55 22.92 -1.02
C ALA A 131 -0.51 21.73 -0.04
N ILE A 132 -0.75 20.51 -0.53
CA ILE A 132 -0.73 19.31 0.31
C ILE A 132 0.70 18.88 0.66
N ASP A 133 1.66 18.98 -0.26
CA ASP A 133 3.07 18.70 0.04
C ASP A 133 3.60 19.64 1.14
N ALA A 134 3.28 20.95 1.06
CA ALA A 134 3.62 21.92 2.08
C ALA A 134 2.93 21.64 3.43
N PHE A 135 1.64 21.29 3.40
CA PHE A 135 0.86 20.96 4.59
C PHE A 135 1.41 19.71 5.30
N LEU A 136 1.69 18.63 4.57
CA LEU A 136 2.27 17.41 5.12
C LEU A 136 3.65 17.65 5.72
N SER A 137 4.50 18.41 5.01
CA SER A 137 5.84 18.77 5.47
C SER A 137 5.79 19.60 6.76
N ALA A 138 4.91 20.62 6.84
CA ALA A 138 4.73 21.45 8.03
C ALA A 138 4.25 20.65 9.26
N ARG A 139 3.57 19.52 9.04
CA ARG A 139 3.11 18.59 10.09
C ARG A 139 4.11 17.48 10.41
N GLY A 140 5.29 17.49 9.79
CA GLY A 140 6.35 16.51 10.02
C GLY A 140 6.13 15.16 9.34
N TYR A 141 5.25 15.08 8.35
CA TYR A 141 5.06 13.89 7.56
C TYR A 141 6.11 13.74 6.45
N ARG A 142 6.51 12.50 6.23
CA ARG A 142 7.21 12.07 5.02
C ARG A 142 6.22 11.32 4.13
N ILE A 143 6.10 11.72 2.87
CA ILE A 143 5.26 11.01 1.90
C ILE A 143 5.92 9.66 1.59
N ALA A 144 5.15 8.58 1.74
CA ALA A 144 5.61 7.22 1.47
C ALA A 144 5.44 6.88 -0.02
N PRO A 145 6.54 6.71 -0.76
CA PRO A 145 6.48 6.29 -2.16
C PRO A 145 6.25 4.79 -2.27
N HIS A 146 5.78 4.33 -3.44
CA HIS A 146 5.85 2.94 -3.84
C HIS A 146 6.50 2.83 -5.22
N THR A 147 7.38 1.84 -5.39
CA THR A 147 8.05 1.56 -6.67
C THR A 147 7.45 0.35 -7.37
N ILE A 148 6.76 -0.51 -6.61
CA ILE A 148 6.08 -1.70 -7.11
C ILE A 148 4.63 -1.66 -6.64
N GLU A 149 3.70 -1.87 -7.59
CA GLU A 149 2.27 -2.02 -7.37
C GLU A 149 1.79 -3.28 -8.08
N ASN A 150 0.85 -4.02 -7.51
CA ASN A 150 0.43 -5.33 -7.99
C ASN A 150 -1.09 -5.51 -8.11
N SER A 151 -1.86 -4.44 -7.91
CA SER A 151 -3.32 -4.43 -8.01
C SER A 151 -4.02 -5.49 -7.15
N ASP A 152 -3.47 -5.84 -5.99
CA ASP A 152 -3.98 -6.91 -5.12
C ASP A 152 -5.46 -6.70 -4.74
N PHE A 153 -5.93 -5.46 -4.65
CA PHE A 153 -7.32 -5.12 -4.37
C PHE A 153 -8.28 -5.66 -5.44
N ILE A 154 -7.87 -5.70 -6.71
CA ILE A 154 -8.64 -6.27 -7.83
C ILE A 154 -8.70 -7.79 -7.68
N PHE A 155 -7.54 -8.42 -7.51
CA PHE A 155 -7.45 -9.87 -7.32
C PHE A 155 -8.21 -10.33 -6.08
N ASN A 156 -8.15 -9.55 -4.98
CA ASN A 156 -8.82 -9.88 -3.73
C ASN A 156 -10.35 -9.97 -3.87
N VAL A 157 -10.98 -9.07 -4.62
CA VAL A 157 -12.43 -9.11 -4.87
C VAL A 157 -12.82 -10.42 -5.58
N VAL A 158 -12.10 -10.78 -6.63
CA VAL A 158 -12.36 -12.02 -7.39
C VAL A 158 -12.07 -13.25 -6.53
N TYR A 159 -10.98 -13.23 -5.79
CA TYR A 159 -10.57 -14.31 -4.90
C TYR A 159 -11.59 -14.61 -3.81
N VAL A 160 -12.01 -13.58 -3.06
CA VAL A 160 -12.98 -13.72 -1.97
C VAL A 160 -14.33 -14.22 -2.49
N ARG A 161 -14.78 -13.76 -3.67
CA ARG A 161 -16.00 -14.26 -4.29
C ARG A 161 -15.90 -15.72 -4.71
N ALA A 162 -14.77 -16.12 -5.28
CA ALA A 162 -14.53 -17.51 -5.62
C ALA A 162 -14.58 -18.42 -4.37
N LEU A 163 -13.94 -17.97 -3.28
CA LEU A 163 -14.00 -18.68 -1.99
C LEU A 163 -15.43 -18.78 -1.44
N ALA A 164 -16.19 -17.70 -1.50
CA ALA A 164 -17.58 -17.66 -1.02
C ALA A 164 -18.51 -18.58 -1.86
N ALA A 165 -18.23 -18.71 -3.16
CA ALA A 165 -18.93 -19.62 -4.06
C ALA A 165 -18.47 -21.10 -3.94
N GLY A 166 -17.44 -21.39 -3.15
CA GLY A 166 -16.83 -22.72 -3.04
C GLY A 166 -16.00 -23.12 -4.27
N ASP A 167 -15.74 -22.19 -5.20
CA ASP A 167 -14.94 -22.42 -6.41
C ASP A 167 -13.43 -22.34 -6.10
N ARG A 168 -12.92 -23.43 -5.54
CA ARG A 168 -11.50 -23.55 -5.18
C ARG A 168 -10.57 -23.54 -6.39
N ALA A 169 -11.04 -23.98 -7.55
CA ALA A 169 -10.25 -23.98 -8.79
C ALA A 169 -10.02 -22.55 -9.27
N LEU A 170 -11.07 -21.72 -9.30
CA LEU A 170 -10.95 -20.30 -9.64
C LEU A 170 -10.09 -19.57 -8.60
N ALA A 171 -10.33 -19.80 -7.31
CA ALA A 171 -9.53 -19.18 -6.25
C ALA A 171 -8.03 -19.50 -6.42
N GLY A 172 -7.66 -20.75 -6.67
CA GLY A 172 -6.28 -21.14 -6.95
C GLY A 172 -5.67 -20.39 -8.13
N ARG A 173 -6.38 -20.33 -9.26
CA ARG A 173 -5.92 -19.59 -10.46
C ARG A 173 -5.75 -18.10 -10.22
N VAL A 174 -6.67 -17.48 -9.46
CA VAL A 174 -6.57 -16.05 -9.12
C VAL A 174 -5.33 -15.80 -8.25
N ARG A 175 -5.07 -16.66 -7.27
CA ARG A 175 -3.91 -16.57 -6.40
C ARG A 175 -2.59 -16.73 -7.18
N GLU A 176 -2.51 -17.69 -8.09
CA GLU A 176 -1.33 -17.87 -8.97
C GLU A 176 -1.11 -16.61 -9.81
N ALA A 177 -2.15 -16.10 -10.49
CA ALA A 177 -2.06 -14.90 -11.32
C ALA A 177 -1.64 -13.67 -10.50
N TYR A 178 -2.08 -13.53 -9.26
CA TYR A 178 -1.66 -12.47 -8.35
C TYR A 178 -0.17 -12.56 -8.00
N VAL A 179 0.30 -13.76 -7.66
CA VAL A 179 1.72 -13.99 -7.36
C VAL A 179 2.58 -13.69 -8.58
N ASP A 180 2.20 -14.19 -9.76
CA ASP A 180 2.93 -13.95 -11.01
C ASP A 180 2.95 -12.47 -11.39
N MET A 181 1.83 -11.76 -11.23
CA MET A 181 1.76 -10.32 -11.42
C MET A 181 2.73 -9.58 -10.52
N THR A 182 2.77 -9.92 -9.23
CA THR A 182 3.67 -9.29 -8.26
C THR A 182 5.14 -9.51 -8.61
N ILE A 183 5.51 -10.72 -9.04
CA ILE A 183 6.87 -11.03 -9.48
C ILE A 183 7.24 -10.29 -10.77
N THR A 184 6.29 -10.17 -11.71
CA THR A 184 6.50 -9.44 -12.97
C THR A 184 6.66 -7.94 -12.71
N ALA A 185 5.83 -7.35 -11.83
CA ALA A 185 5.96 -5.95 -11.41
C ALA A 185 7.32 -5.69 -10.74
N THR A 186 7.80 -6.63 -9.94
CA THR A 186 9.12 -6.55 -9.32
C THR A 186 10.23 -6.59 -10.38
N ALA A 187 10.15 -7.49 -11.36
CA ALA A 187 11.12 -7.56 -12.45
C ALA A 187 11.13 -6.29 -13.32
N PHE A 188 9.96 -5.67 -13.52
CA PHE A 188 9.88 -4.37 -14.19
C PHE A 188 10.57 -3.27 -13.39
N ALA A 189 10.37 -3.23 -12.07
CA ALA A 189 11.04 -2.28 -11.17
C ALA A 189 12.57 -2.46 -11.19
N GLU A 190 13.06 -3.71 -11.22
CA GLU A 190 14.49 -4.06 -11.33
C GLU A 190 15.12 -3.55 -12.65
N LYS A 191 14.38 -3.53 -13.75
CA LYS A 191 14.84 -2.93 -15.03
C LYS A 191 14.79 -1.41 -15.00
N THR A 192 13.79 -0.85 -14.33
CA THR A 192 13.49 0.58 -14.34
C THR A 192 14.46 1.37 -13.46
N ALA A 193 14.85 0.84 -12.30
CA ALA A 193 15.77 1.50 -11.40
C ALA A 193 17.11 1.84 -12.05
N PRO A 194 17.83 0.92 -12.72
CA PRO A 194 19.06 1.25 -13.42
C PRO A 194 18.88 2.20 -14.62
N ALA A 195 17.71 2.17 -15.26
CA ALA A 195 17.43 3.11 -16.34
C ALA A 195 17.41 4.57 -15.86
N LEU A 196 16.85 4.82 -14.66
CA LEU A 196 16.77 6.14 -14.04
C LEU A 196 18.03 6.52 -13.27
N PHE A 197 18.52 5.63 -12.42
CA PHE A 197 19.53 5.96 -11.41
C PHE A 197 20.92 5.36 -11.71
N LYS A 198 21.06 4.61 -12.81
CA LYS A 198 22.31 3.91 -13.22
C LYS A 198 22.78 2.86 -12.20
N ARG A 199 21.90 2.44 -11.32
CA ARG A 199 22.12 1.40 -10.28
C ARG A 199 20.79 0.86 -9.77
N GLU A 200 20.85 -0.26 -9.08
CA GLU A 200 19.75 -0.74 -8.27
C GLU A 200 19.48 0.20 -7.07
N ILE A 201 18.21 0.25 -6.64
CA ILE A 201 17.79 0.96 -5.44
C ILE A 201 16.92 0.04 -4.57
N PRO A 202 16.80 0.30 -3.26
CA PRO A 202 15.82 -0.39 -2.43
C PRO A 202 14.41 -0.18 -2.99
N GLN A 203 13.66 -1.27 -3.19
CA GLN A 203 12.29 -1.22 -3.69
C GLN A 203 11.28 -1.05 -2.56
N THR A 204 10.14 -0.40 -2.83
CA THR A 204 9.01 -0.28 -1.92
C THR A 204 7.77 -0.91 -2.58
N LEU A 205 7.24 -1.98 -1.96
CA LEU A 205 6.10 -2.74 -2.46
C LEU A 205 4.82 -2.27 -1.77
N LEU A 206 3.83 -1.87 -2.56
CA LEU A 206 2.48 -1.55 -2.10
C LEU A 206 1.64 -2.83 -2.07
N LEU A 207 1.05 -3.08 -0.94
CA LEU A 207 0.12 -4.17 -0.64
C LEU A 207 -1.09 -3.59 0.12
N HIS A 208 -2.17 -4.37 0.23
CA HIS A 208 -3.27 -4.05 1.12
C HIS A 208 -3.47 -5.14 2.18
N ALA A 209 -4.03 -4.76 3.33
CA ALA A 209 -4.38 -5.71 4.38
C ALA A 209 -5.66 -6.48 4.00
N ASN A 210 -5.54 -7.42 3.07
CA ASN A 210 -6.64 -8.20 2.50
C ASN A 210 -6.34 -9.72 2.49
N VAL A 211 -7.34 -10.52 2.13
CA VAL A 211 -7.27 -11.98 2.23
C VAL A 211 -6.25 -12.58 1.28
N ILE A 212 -6.27 -12.17 0.00
CA ILE A 212 -5.35 -12.77 -0.99
C ILE A 212 -3.90 -12.45 -0.66
N THR A 213 -3.62 -11.23 -0.18
CA THR A 213 -2.29 -10.84 0.28
C THR A 213 -1.86 -11.71 1.47
N ALA A 214 -2.70 -11.88 2.48
CA ALA A 214 -2.37 -12.70 3.65
C ALA A 214 -2.04 -14.14 3.28
N GLU A 215 -2.87 -14.77 2.45
CA GLU A 215 -2.72 -16.16 2.04
C GLU A 215 -1.58 -16.39 1.03
N SER A 216 -1.09 -15.32 0.37
CA SER A 216 0.00 -15.40 -0.63
C SER A 216 1.34 -14.87 -0.13
N LEU A 217 1.35 -14.09 0.96
CA LEU A 217 2.54 -13.36 1.41
C LEU A 217 3.73 -14.28 1.69
N GLY A 218 3.49 -15.46 2.28
CA GLY A 218 4.58 -16.41 2.57
C GLY A 218 5.29 -16.93 1.32
N ASP A 219 4.54 -17.20 0.25
CA ASP A 219 5.10 -17.59 -1.04
C ASP A 219 5.86 -16.42 -1.70
N LEU A 220 5.27 -15.22 -1.68
CA LEU A 220 5.91 -14.01 -2.21
C LEU A 220 7.24 -13.70 -1.51
N LEU A 221 7.25 -13.69 -0.17
CA LEU A 221 8.48 -13.39 0.57
C LEU A 221 9.56 -14.44 0.33
N SER A 222 9.20 -15.73 0.27
CA SER A 222 10.15 -16.81 -0.06
C SER A 222 10.74 -16.64 -1.47
N ARG A 223 9.91 -16.24 -2.46
CA ARG A 223 10.39 -15.94 -3.83
C ARG A 223 11.31 -14.73 -3.86
N PHE A 224 11.01 -13.69 -3.10
CA PHE A 224 11.89 -12.52 -2.98
C PHE A 224 13.22 -12.87 -2.32
N GLU A 225 13.22 -13.66 -1.23
CA GLU A 225 14.44 -14.15 -0.59
C GLU A 225 15.30 -14.97 -1.56
N SER A 226 14.67 -15.86 -2.35
CA SER A 226 15.39 -16.67 -3.36
C SER A 226 15.99 -15.83 -4.49
N ARG A 227 15.44 -14.63 -4.74
CA ARG A 227 15.99 -13.63 -5.68
C ARG A 227 17.03 -12.72 -5.03
N GLY A 228 17.41 -12.95 -3.76
CA GLY A 228 18.42 -12.18 -3.06
C GLY A 228 17.90 -10.93 -2.34
N TYR A 229 16.58 -10.71 -2.28
CA TYR A 229 16.02 -9.61 -1.51
C TYR A 229 16.20 -9.80 0.00
N ARG A 230 16.47 -8.70 0.68
CA ARG A 230 16.36 -8.55 2.13
C ARG A 230 15.29 -7.52 2.43
N PHE A 231 14.51 -7.78 3.51
CA PHE A 231 13.46 -6.86 3.92
C PHE A 231 14.01 -5.81 4.89
N VAL A 232 13.67 -4.57 4.66
CA VAL A 232 14.11 -3.41 5.44
C VAL A 232 12.91 -2.53 5.80
N THR A 233 13.07 -1.62 6.74
CA THR A 233 12.02 -0.64 7.04
C THR A 233 11.83 0.33 5.87
N LEU A 234 10.67 0.98 5.81
CA LEU A 234 10.44 2.04 4.82
C LEU A 234 11.45 3.19 5.02
N GLU A 235 11.78 3.52 6.27
CA GLU A 235 12.76 4.55 6.60
C GLU A 235 14.14 4.22 6.04
N ASP A 236 14.60 2.97 6.20
CA ASP A 236 15.89 2.51 5.65
C ASP A 236 15.87 2.51 4.12
N ALA A 237 14.78 2.06 3.48
CA ALA A 237 14.67 2.11 2.03
C ALA A 237 14.73 3.56 1.51
N MET A 238 14.03 4.48 2.17
CA MET A 238 14.00 5.90 1.81
C MET A 238 15.26 6.68 2.21
N ALA A 239 16.22 6.07 2.89
CA ALA A 239 17.54 6.65 3.11
C ALA A 239 18.41 6.64 1.82
N ASP A 240 18.05 5.84 0.83
CA ASP A 240 18.73 5.85 -0.47
C ASP A 240 18.51 7.19 -1.19
N PRO A 241 19.58 7.81 -1.75
CA PRO A 241 19.49 9.10 -2.43
C PRO A 241 18.48 9.18 -3.57
N ALA A 242 18.12 8.07 -4.21
CA ALA A 242 17.09 8.04 -5.25
C ALA A 242 15.74 8.57 -4.74
N TYR A 243 15.42 8.31 -3.49
CA TYR A 243 14.19 8.76 -2.84
C TYR A 243 14.17 10.26 -2.49
N ALA A 244 15.32 10.94 -2.60
CA ALA A 244 15.39 12.41 -2.52
C ALA A 244 15.00 13.10 -3.85
N THR A 245 14.81 12.34 -4.94
CA THR A 245 14.33 12.89 -6.22
C THR A 245 12.92 13.45 -6.04
N PRO A 246 12.67 14.74 -6.34
CA PRO A 246 11.36 15.34 -6.16
C PRO A 246 10.29 14.67 -7.03
N ASP A 247 9.07 14.56 -6.51
CA ASP A 247 7.89 14.26 -7.31
C ASP A 247 7.28 15.56 -7.85
N THR A 248 7.57 15.88 -9.12
CA THR A 248 7.00 17.05 -9.81
C THR A 248 5.80 16.69 -10.68
N MET A 249 5.36 15.43 -10.65
CA MET A 249 4.27 14.97 -11.50
C MET A 249 2.92 15.45 -10.99
N VAL A 250 2.19 16.12 -11.86
CA VAL A 250 0.77 16.45 -11.68
C VAL A 250 -0.05 15.48 -12.53
N SER A 251 -0.97 14.75 -11.91
CA SER A 251 -1.71 13.66 -12.58
C SER A 251 -3.04 13.38 -11.90
N THR A 252 -4.03 12.97 -12.69
CA THR A 252 -5.29 12.40 -12.20
C THR A 252 -5.19 10.92 -11.85
N SER A 253 -4.06 10.28 -12.10
CA SER A 253 -3.78 8.88 -11.76
C SER A 253 -2.66 8.75 -10.75
N GLY A 254 -2.55 7.57 -10.14
CA GLY A 254 -1.58 7.25 -9.10
C GLY A 254 -0.45 6.31 -9.56
N PRO A 255 0.36 6.66 -10.57
CA PRO A 255 1.40 5.76 -11.04
C PRO A 255 2.49 5.57 -9.98
N THR A 256 3.28 4.49 -10.12
CA THR A 256 4.44 4.23 -9.27
C THR A 256 5.44 5.39 -9.32
N TRP A 257 6.29 5.48 -8.28
CA TRP A 257 7.26 6.57 -8.18
C TRP A 257 8.31 6.54 -9.31
N PHE A 258 8.53 5.43 -9.99
CA PHE A 258 9.40 5.40 -11.17
C PHE A 258 8.90 6.31 -12.29
N TRP A 259 7.60 6.33 -12.57
CA TRP A 259 7.02 7.22 -13.58
C TRP A 259 7.11 8.69 -13.15
N ARG A 260 6.93 8.96 -11.85
CA ARG A 260 7.04 10.29 -11.26
C ARG A 260 8.48 10.83 -11.34
N TRP A 261 9.46 10.01 -10.92
CA TRP A 261 10.88 10.37 -11.01
C TRP A 261 11.37 10.51 -12.45
N ALA A 262 10.90 9.65 -13.36
CA ALA A 262 11.21 9.76 -14.79
C ALA A 262 10.78 11.13 -15.34
N ARG A 263 9.57 11.59 -14.97
CA ARG A 263 9.07 12.93 -15.32
C ARG A 263 10.01 14.02 -14.82
N THR A 264 10.40 13.97 -13.56
CA THR A 264 11.28 14.96 -12.93
C THR A 264 12.67 14.97 -13.56
N LEU A 265 13.21 13.80 -13.87
CA LEU A 265 14.55 13.63 -14.46
C LEU A 265 14.58 13.85 -15.98
N GLY A 266 13.42 14.06 -16.61
CA GLY A 266 13.35 14.19 -18.08
C GLY A 266 13.70 12.90 -18.83
N VAL A 267 13.56 11.73 -18.19
CA VAL A 267 13.86 10.42 -18.76
C VAL A 267 12.58 9.80 -19.32
N ARG A 268 12.62 9.32 -20.55
CA ARG A 268 11.52 8.55 -21.12
C ARG A 268 11.69 7.09 -20.77
N LEU A 269 10.77 6.55 -19.93
CA LEU A 269 10.70 5.13 -19.64
C LEU A 269 10.04 4.36 -20.77
N ASN A 270 10.51 3.13 -20.99
CA ASN A 270 9.80 2.16 -21.82
C ASN A 270 8.75 1.42 -20.98
N PRO A 271 7.45 1.48 -21.33
CA PRO A 271 6.41 0.75 -20.61
C PRO A 271 6.41 -0.76 -20.88
N GLU A 272 7.24 -1.24 -21.82
CA GLU A 272 7.28 -2.65 -22.16
C GLU A 272 7.68 -3.53 -20.97
N GLY A 273 6.78 -4.41 -20.59
CA GLY A 273 6.92 -5.30 -19.43
C GLY A 273 6.39 -4.72 -18.13
N ASP A 274 5.79 -3.50 -18.13
CA ASP A 274 4.95 -3.03 -17.01
C ASP A 274 3.70 -3.92 -16.99
N PRO A 275 3.47 -4.69 -15.93
CA PRO A 275 2.42 -5.71 -15.96
C PRO A 275 1.03 -5.09 -15.84
N GLU A 276 0.10 -5.66 -16.58
CA GLU A 276 -1.33 -5.37 -16.47
C GLU A 276 -2.05 -6.54 -15.82
N VAL A 277 -3.13 -6.22 -15.10
CA VAL A 277 -4.02 -7.27 -14.56
C VAL A 277 -4.57 -8.11 -15.71
N PRO A 278 -4.48 -9.45 -15.67
CA PRO A 278 -4.97 -10.30 -16.75
C PRO A 278 -6.44 -9.99 -17.11
N ALA A 279 -6.74 -9.93 -18.41
CA ALA A 279 -8.06 -9.53 -18.91
C ALA A 279 -9.22 -10.33 -18.28
N TRP A 280 -9.02 -11.64 -18.06
CA TRP A 280 -10.02 -12.49 -17.43
C TRP A 280 -10.26 -12.16 -15.95
N VAL A 281 -9.23 -11.69 -15.21
CA VAL A 281 -9.38 -11.20 -13.83
C VAL A 281 -10.14 -9.88 -13.83
N MET A 282 -9.77 -8.95 -14.72
CA MET A 282 -10.46 -7.67 -14.88
C MET A 282 -11.95 -7.85 -15.25
N GLU A 283 -12.26 -8.80 -16.12
CA GLU A 283 -13.65 -9.11 -16.45
C GLU A 283 -14.41 -9.69 -15.24
N ALA A 284 -13.81 -10.62 -14.51
CA ALA A 284 -14.40 -11.15 -13.29
C ALA A 284 -14.59 -10.06 -12.22
N TYR A 285 -13.63 -9.15 -12.07
CA TYR A 285 -13.71 -8.00 -11.15
C TYR A 285 -14.88 -7.07 -11.53
N ARG A 286 -15.01 -6.67 -12.82
CA ARG A 286 -16.13 -5.83 -13.28
C ARG A 286 -17.48 -6.46 -12.99
N ARG A 287 -17.65 -7.77 -13.28
CA ARG A 287 -18.86 -8.51 -12.92
C ARG A 287 -19.11 -8.58 -11.43
N ALA A 288 -18.06 -8.46 -10.65
CA ALA A 288 -18.10 -8.52 -9.21
C ALA A 288 -18.51 -7.19 -8.58
N THR A 289 -18.29 -6.07 -9.24
CA THR A 289 -18.47 -4.70 -8.71
C THR A 289 -19.60 -3.93 -9.41
N SER A 290 -20.20 -4.46 -10.47
CA SER A 290 -21.45 -4.01 -11.10
C SER A 290 -22.67 -4.57 -10.36
#